data_d3ad5cd68a9e51dfd3cd22569d2a7de7
#
_entry.id   d3ad5cd68a9e51dfd3cd22569d2a7de7
#
_cell.length_a   1.000
_cell.length_b   1.000
_cell.length_c   1.000
_cell.angle_alpha   90.00
_cell.angle_beta   90.00
_cell.angle_gamma   90.00
#
_symmetry.space_group_name_H-M   'P 1'
#
loop_
_entity.id
_entity.type
_entity.pdbx_description
1 polymer ?
#
loop_
_entity_poly.entity_id
_entity_poly.type
_entity_poly.pdbx_seq_one_letter_code
_entity_poly.pdbx_strand_id
1 'polypeptide(L)'
;MSGILMMVIAIVVLGGAYLLYGRYLQNKWGIDPNAKTPAYEMEDGVDYVPADTNVVFGHQFASIAGAGPINGPIQAAIFGWLPVLLWVLIGGVFFGAVQDFASMYASVKNKGRTIGFIIEEYIGRVGKKLFLAFCWLFCILVIAAFADVVAGTFNGFNIETGAKVAANGSVAMTSIIFIVEAVALGMLLKYGKLNKWVNTAIAIALLIFAVVVGLKCPVYLSREVWHIIIFAYVLVACVAPVWALLQPRDYLNSYLLIFMIVGAIIGVFVANPSCNLAAFNGFNVDGQYLFPILFVTIACGAVSGFHSLVSSGTASKQIKNEKNMLPVSFGAMLMESMLAVIALIAVASFATGEAAKQGLVTQPQIFAGAIANFLSVAGLPHQLVFTLINLAVSAFALTSLDSVARVGRLSFQEFFIDDDTDMDNLNPFMKVVTNKYFATILTLVLSYLLAKVGYAEIWPLFGSANQLLSVLALVACAVFLKKTKRQGAMLWIPMFFMMAVTFTALGMTIYRLGGQLFTTGLTFGMTLQLVFAVLLLCLGVIVAIQGVKKLFEKSDKTVEA
;
A
#
# COMPACT_ATOMS: atom_id res chain seq x y z
N MET A 1 -21.71 -0.47 -20.31
CA MET A 1 -21.89 -1.15 -19.03
C MET A 1 -22.26 -0.10 -17.98
N SER A 2 -23.09 -0.39 -16.97
CA SER A 2 -23.38 0.59 -15.92
C SER A 2 -22.47 0.38 -14.71
N GLY A 3 -22.21 1.46 -13.95
CA GLY A 3 -21.43 1.38 -12.72
C GLY A 3 -22.05 0.46 -11.68
N ILE A 4 -23.40 0.42 -11.59
CA ILE A 4 -24.09 -0.53 -10.70
C ILE A 4 -23.78 -1.98 -11.09
N LEU A 5 -23.78 -2.33 -12.37
CA LEU A 5 -23.50 -3.71 -12.79
C LEU A 5 -22.05 -4.11 -12.45
N MET A 6 -21.07 -3.22 -12.66
CA MET A 6 -19.69 -3.46 -12.22
C MET A 6 -19.60 -3.67 -10.70
N MET A 7 -20.30 -2.83 -9.93
CA MET A 7 -20.33 -2.91 -8.47
C MET A 7 -20.95 -4.22 -7.99
N VAL A 8 -22.08 -4.63 -8.56
CA VAL A 8 -22.77 -5.89 -8.21
C VAL A 8 -21.89 -7.09 -8.54
N ILE A 9 -21.24 -7.11 -9.72
CA ILE A 9 -20.29 -8.17 -10.08
C ILE A 9 -19.16 -8.23 -9.03
N ALA A 10 -18.59 -7.09 -8.65
CA ALA A 10 -17.52 -7.05 -7.65
C ALA A 10 -17.99 -7.58 -6.28
N ILE A 11 -19.15 -7.14 -5.78
CA ILE A 11 -19.73 -7.61 -4.52
C ILE A 11 -19.95 -9.13 -4.54
N VAL A 12 -20.52 -9.67 -5.61
CA VAL A 12 -20.81 -11.10 -5.74
C VAL A 12 -19.51 -11.92 -5.83
N VAL A 13 -18.56 -11.48 -6.66
CA VAL A 13 -17.28 -12.21 -6.83
C VAL A 13 -16.44 -12.16 -5.57
N LEU A 14 -16.21 -10.96 -5.01
CA LEU A 14 -15.37 -10.80 -3.82
C LEU A 14 -16.03 -11.39 -2.57
N GLY A 15 -17.34 -11.18 -2.38
CA GLY A 15 -18.10 -11.79 -1.29
C GLY A 15 -18.15 -13.32 -1.40
N GLY A 16 -18.39 -13.85 -2.59
CA GLY A 16 -18.32 -15.29 -2.87
C GLY A 16 -16.93 -15.87 -2.62
N ALA A 17 -15.88 -15.17 -3.04
CA ALA A 17 -14.49 -15.56 -2.77
C ALA A 17 -14.19 -15.64 -1.27
N TYR A 18 -14.65 -14.68 -0.47
CA TYR A 18 -14.50 -14.72 0.97
C TYR A 18 -15.19 -15.93 1.60
N LEU A 19 -16.45 -16.16 1.23
CA LEU A 19 -17.28 -17.22 1.82
C LEU A 19 -16.88 -18.62 1.38
N LEU A 20 -16.40 -18.80 0.15
CA LEU A 20 -16.08 -20.10 -0.42
C LEU A 20 -14.57 -20.37 -0.39
N TYR A 21 -13.80 -19.53 -1.08
CA TYR A 21 -12.37 -19.77 -1.29
C TYR A 21 -11.54 -19.44 -0.04
N GLY A 22 -11.83 -18.34 0.65
CA GLY A 22 -11.17 -17.99 1.91
C GLY A 22 -11.38 -19.06 2.99
N ARG A 23 -12.61 -19.56 3.15
CA ARG A 23 -12.90 -20.67 4.09
C ARG A 23 -12.26 -22.00 3.67
N TYR A 24 -12.20 -22.28 2.36
CA TYR A 24 -11.46 -23.44 1.86
C TYR A 24 -9.98 -23.38 2.25
N LEU A 25 -9.33 -22.23 2.08
CA LEU A 25 -7.92 -22.03 2.48
C LEU A 25 -7.74 -22.17 3.99
N GLN A 26 -8.65 -21.61 4.79
CA GLN A 26 -8.65 -21.70 6.23
C GLN A 26 -8.66 -23.17 6.70
N ASN A 27 -9.55 -23.97 6.11
CA ASN A 27 -9.66 -25.40 6.42
C ASN A 27 -8.42 -26.18 5.94
N LYS A 28 -7.95 -25.88 4.72
CA LYS A 28 -6.81 -26.55 4.10
C LYS A 28 -5.50 -26.31 4.88
N TRP A 29 -5.31 -25.11 5.41
CA TRP A 29 -4.12 -24.77 6.19
C TRP A 29 -4.26 -25.13 7.68
N GLY A 30 -5.38 -25.70 8.09
CA GLY A 30 -5.59 -26.23 9.43
C GLY A 30 -5.50 -25.16 10.51
N ILE A 31 -6.29 -24.10 10.33
CA ILE A 31 -6.43 -23.03 11.32
C ILE A 31 -7.06 -23.60 12.58
N ASP A 32 -6.38 -23.50 13.71
CA ASP A 32 -6.87 -23.99 15.00
C ASP A 32 -7.40 -22.83 15.87
N PRO A 33 -8.72 -22.82 16.12
CA PRO A 33 -9.31 -21.80 16.98
C PRO A 33 -8.88 -21.86 18.46
N ASN A 34 -8.31 -22.98 18.89
CA ASN A 34 -7.90 -23.20 20.28
C ASN A 34 -6.40 -22.96 20.49
N ALA A 35 -5.62 -22.79 19.39
CA ALA A 35 -4.20 -22.49 19.49
C ALA A 35 -3.98 -21.12 20.14
N LYS A 36 -3.00 -21.04 21.04
CA LYS A 36 -2.51 -19.75 21.53
C LYS A 36 -1.79 -19.04 20.39
N THR A 37 -2.10 -17.76 20.24
CA THR A 37 -1.45 -16.92 19.25
C THR A 37 -0.25 -16.19 19.84
N PRO A 38 0.70 -15.74 19.01
CA PRO A 38 1.85 -14.96 19.48
C PRO A 38 1.47 -13.70 20.27
N ALA A 39 0.29 -13.12 20.00
CA ALA A 39 -0.24 -11.99 20.76
C ALA A 39 -0.32 -12.25 22.27
N TYR A 40 -0.61 -13.50 22.67
CA TYR A 40 -0.68 -13.92 24.06
C TYR A 40 0.60 -14.60 24.56
N GLU A 41 1.31 -15.33 23.69
CA GLU A 41 2.52 -16.05 24.10
C GLU A 41 3.71 -15.13 24.34
N MET A 42 3.77 -14.04 23.59
CA MET A 42 4.88 -13.09 23.58
C MET A 42 4.43 -11.68 23.97
N GLU A 43 3.31 -11.56 24.70
CA GLU A 43 2.73 -10.26 25.08
C GLU A 43 3.76 -9.39 25.80
N ASP A 44 4.10 -8.24 25.19
CA ASP A 44 5.09 -7.28 25.68
C ASP A 44 4.46 -5.90 25.97
N GLY A 45 3.19 -5.73 25.65
CA GLY A 45 2.47 -4.45 25.80
C GLY A 45 2.87 -3.36 24.81
N VAL A 46 3.72 -3.68 23.84
CA VAL A 46 4.23 -2.72 22.84
C VAL A 46 3.90 -3.17 21.42
N ASP A 47 4.46 -4.29 20.98
CA ASP A 47 4.25 -4.88 19.65
C ASP A 47 3.28 -6.04 19.70
N TYR A 48 3.44 -6.92 20.69
CA TYR A 48 2.60 -8.09 20.91
C TYR A 48 1.49 -7.72 21.91
N VAL A 49 0.33 -7.33 21.38
CA VAL A 49 -0.82 -6.90 22.18
C VAL A 49 -2.08 -7.53 21.61
N PRO A 50 -2.77 -8.42 22.35
CA PRO A 50 -4.01 -9.01 21.86
C PRO A 50 -5.08 -7.94 21.65
N ALA A 51 -5.51 -7.75 20.40
CA ALA A 51 -6.49 -6.73 20.03
C ALA A 51 -7.77 -7.33 19.41
N ASP A 52 -8.87 -6.61 19.47
CA ASP A 52 -10.13 -7.06 18.88
C ASP A 52 -10.04 -7.12 17.36
N THR A 53 -10.69 -8.12 16.76
CA THR A 53 -10.61 -8.39 15.30
C THR A 53 -10.91 -7.16 14.47
N ASN A 54 -11.90 -6.34 14.84
CA ASN A 54 -12.24 -5.12 14.11
C ASN A 54 -11.14 -4.06 14.19
N VAL A 55 -10.42 -3.99 15.31
CA VAL A 55 -9.29 -3.07 15.49
C VAL A 55 -8.12 -3.51 14.62
N VAL A 56 -7.80 -4.81 14.65
CA VAL A 56 -6.70 -5.37 13.84
C VAL A 56 -7.03 -5.31 12.34
N PHE A 57 -8.30 -5.57 11.97
CA PHE A 57 -8.78 -5.38 10.59
C PHE A 57 -8.62 -3.93 10.14
N GLY A 58 -9.06 -2.97 10.96
CA GLY A 58 -8.94 -1.55 10.66
C GLY A 58 -7.48 -1.13 10.50
N HIS A 59 -6.59 -1.59 11.38
CA HIS A 59 -5.15 -1.35 11.27
C HIS A 59 -4.55 -1.96 9.99
N GLN A 60 -4.82 -3.25 9.71
CA GLN A 60 -4.37 -3.91 8.49
C GLN A 60 -4.87 -3.17 7.25
N PHE A 61 -6.18 -2.91 7.18
CA PHE A 61 -6.80 -2.28 6.02
C PHE A 61 -6.31 -0.83 5.81
N ALA A 62 -6.24 -0.01 6.86
CA ALA A 62 -5.71 1.35 6.74
C ALA A 62 -4.23 1.40 6.32
N SER A 63 -3.46 0.38 6.69
CA SER A 63 -2.04 0.29 6.33
C SER A 63 -1.83 -0.15 4.88
N ILE A 64 -2.66 -1.06 4.35
CA ILE A 64 -2.55 -1.57 2.98
C ILE A 64 -3.25 -0.66 1.96
N ALA A 65 -4.43 -0.13 2.29
CA ALA A 65 -5.26 0.69 1.40
C ALA A 65 -4.72 2.12 1.25
N GLY A 66 -3.47 2.25 0.80
CA GLY A 66 -2.88 3.54 0.46
C GLY A 66 -3.48 4.16 -0.81
N ALA A 67 -2.75 5.03 -1.48
CA ALA A 67 -3.16 5.62 -2.76
C ALA A 67 -3.14 4.60 -3.93
N GLY A 68 -2.50 3.43 -3.75
CA GLY A 68 -2.30 2.42 -4.79
C GLY A 68 -3.57 1.88 -5.43
N PRO A 69 -4.57 1.41 -4.66
CA PRO A 69 -5.81 0.85 -5.21
C PRO A 69 -6.68 1.89 -5.96
N ILE A 70 -6.43 3.18 -5.76
CA ILE A 70 -7.08 4.27 -6.49
C ILE A 70 -6.29 4.60 -7.75
N ASN A 71 -4.99 4.83 -7.62
CA ASN A 71 -4.13 5.29 -8.70
C ASN A 71 -3.94 4.24 -9.80
N GLY A 72 -3.73 2.98 -9.41
CA GLY A 72 -3.48 1.87 -10.33
C GLY A 72 -4.59 1.68 -11.37
N PRO A 73 -5.84 1.43 -10.95
CA PRO A 73 -6.96 1.23 -11.89
C PRO A 73 -7.24 2.45 -12.77
N ILE A 74 -7.09 3.68 -12.24
CA ILE A 74 -7.28 4.90 -13.02
C ILE A 74 -6.23 5.02 -14.13
N GLN A 75 -4.96 4.73 -13.84
CA GLN A 75 -3.91 4.73 -14.85
C GLN A 75 -4.07 3.59 -15.87
N ALA A 76 -4.40 2.38 -15.40
CA ALA A 76 -4.55 1.22 -16.25
C ALA A 76 -5.81 1.26 -17.13
N ALA A 77 -6.74 2.19 -16.87
CA ALA A 77 -7.96 2.40 -17.67
C ALA A 77 -7.70 2.69 -19.15
N ILE A 78 -6.47 3.06 -19.53
CA ILE A 78 -6.05 3.18 -20.93
C ILE A 78 -6.26 1.89 -21.73
N PHE A 79 -6.16 0.71 -21.10
CA PHE A 79 -6.40 -0.59 -21.74
C PHE A 79 -7.89 -0.95 -21.88
N GLY A 80 -8.77 -0.12 -21.34
CA GLY A 80 -10.23 -0.36 -21.27
C GLY A 80 -10.66 -0.93 -19.91
N TRP A 81 -11.99 -0.87 -19.64
CA TRP A 81 -12.51 -1.28 -18.33
C TRP A 81 -12.47 -2.79 -18.09
N LEU A 82 -12.58 -3.63 -19.14
CA LEU A 82 -12.67 -5.08 -18.98
C LEU A 82 -11.37 -5.72 -18.46
N PRO A 83 -10.18 -5.49 -19.06
CA PRO A 83 -8.94 -6.06 -18.54
C PRO A 83 -8.62 -5.56 -17.13
N VAL A 84 -8.92 -4.30 -16.82
CA VAL A 84 -8.73 -3.75 -15.46
C VAL A 84 -9.62 -4.45 -14.45
N LEU A 85 -10.94 -4.58 -14.75
CA LEU A 85 -11.88 -5.25 -13.87
C LEU A 85 -11.51 -6.72 -13.65
N LEU A 86 -11.15 -7.44 -14.72
CA LEU A 86 -10.73 -8.85 -14.63
C LEU A 86 -9.48 -9.01 -13.77
N TRP A 87 -8.47 -8.16 -13.97
CA TRP A 87 -7.25 -8.25 -13.17
C TRP A 87 -7.50 -7.90 -11.70
N VAL A 88 -8.30 -6.89 -11.39
CA VAL A 88 -8.64 -6.55 -10.00
C VAL A 88 -9.38 -7.70 -9.31
N LEU A 89 -10.35 -8.32 -9.97
CA LEU A 89 -11.15 -9.40 -9.38
C LEU A 89 -10.35 -10.71 -9.27
N ILE A 90 -9.71 -11.15 -10.36
CA ILE A 90 -8.95 -12.41 -10.36
C ILE A 90 -7.66 -12.26 -9.55
N GLY A 91 -6.92 -11.19 -9.78
CA GLY A 91 -5.69 -10.89 -9.06
C GLY A 91 -5.93 -10.69 -7.56
N GLY A 92 -6.94 -9.90 -7.20
CA GLY A 92 -7.30 -9.65 -5.81
C GLY A 92 -7.67 -10.92 -5.04
N VAL A 93 -8.43 -11.81 -5.65
CA VAL A 93 -8.88 -13.07 -5.01
C VAL A 93 -7.77 -14.13 -4.98
N PHE A 94 -7.20 -14.47 -6.14
CA PHE A 94 -6.33 -15.65 -6.27
C PHE A 94 -4.85 -15.36 -6.06
N PHE A 95 -4.46 -14.08 -6.07
CA PHE A 95 -3.07 -13.66 -5.86
C PHE A 95 -2.94 -12.86 -4.57
N GLY A 96 -3.54 -11.67 -4.48
CA GLY A 96 -3.37 -10.78 -3.35
C GLY A 96 -3.92 -11.33 -2.04
N ALA A 97 -5.18 -11.74 -2.00
CA ALA A 97 -5.79 -12.24 -0.76
C ALA A 97 -5.16 -13.55 -0.29
N VAL A 98 -4.74 -14.42 -1.21
CA VAL A 98 -3.99 -15.65 -0.87
C VAL A 98 -2.63 -15.30 -0.30
N GLN A 99 -1.90 -14.35 -0.90
CA GLN A 99 -0.60 -13.89 -0.41
C GLN A 99 -0.70 -13.30 1.00
N ASP A 100 -1.65 -12.40 1.22
CA ASP A 100 -1.83 -11.72 2.50
C ASP A 100 -2.18 -12.70 3.61
N PHE A 101 -3.08 -13.65 3.31
CA PHE A 101 -3.45 -14.70 4.25
C PHE A 101 -2.29 -15.67 4.51
N ALA A 102 -1.51 -16.05 3.47
CA ALA A 102 -0.35 -16.91 3.62
C ALA A 102 0.76 -16.23 4.45
N SER A 103 0.99 -14.93 4.22
CA SER A 103 1.99 -14.15 4.96
C SER A 103 1.62 -14.00 6.44
N MET A 104 0.35 -13.72 6.73
CA MET A 104 -0.13 -13.66 8.11
C MET A 104 -0.07 -15.03 8.78
N TYR A 105 -0.53 -16.08 8.11
CA TYR A 105 -0.48 -17.45 8.60
C TYR A 105 0.95 -17.90 8.90
N ALA A 106 1.87 -17.69 7.95
CA ALA A 106 3.28 -18.01 8.14
C ALA A 106 3.88 -17.25 9.33
N SER A 107 3.54 -15.97 9.51
CA SER A 107 3.99 -15.17 10.63
C SER A 107 3.44 -15.66 11.97
N VAL A 108 2.13 -15.89 12.08
CA VAL A 108 1.49 -16.38 13.32
C VAL A 108 2.08 -17.73 13.73
N LYS A 109 2.29 -18.65 12.77
CA LYS A 109 2.91 -19.96 13.03
C LYS A 109 4.41 -19.88 13.35
N ASN A 110 5.06 -18.78 13.03
CA ASN A 110 6.46 -18.50 13.38
C ASN A 110 6.58 -17.38 14.44
N LYS A 111 5.74 -17.44 15.48
CA LYS A 111 5.78 -16.55 16.66
C LYS A 111 5.64 -15.07 16.32
N GLY A 112 4.83 -14.71 15.31
CA GLY A 112 4.63 -13.32 14.89
C GLY A 112 5.84 -12.67 14.21
N ARG A 113 6.78 -13.46 13.70
CA ARG A 113 7.99 -12.96 13.04
C ARG A 113 7.71 -12.47 11.62
N THR A 114 8.51 -11.50 11.16
CA THR A 114 8.37 -10.90 9.84
C THR A 114 8.70 -11.85 8.70
N ILE A 115 8.24 -11.53 7.48
CA ILE A 115 8.56 -12.32 6.28
C ILE A 115 10.07 -12.39 6.02
N GLY A 116 10.84 -11.37 6.41
CA GLY A 116 12.30 -11.38 6.31
C GLY A 116 12.94 -12.46 7.20
N PHE A 117 12.40 -12.67 8.39
CA PHE A 117 12.83 -13.77 9.27
C PHE A 117 12.43 -15.14 8.71
N ILE A 118 11.23 -15.24 8.13
CA ILE A 118 10.79 -16.47 7.45
C ILE A 118 11.74 -16.80 6.29
N ILE A 119 12.21 -15.80 5.55
CA ILE A 119 13.24 -15.98 4.51
C ILE A 119 14.57 -16.50 5.13
N GLU A 120 15.00 -15.93 6.26
CA GLU A 120 16.21 -16.40 6.94
C GLU A 120 16.11 -17.86 7.37
N GLU A 121 15.02 -18.20 8.07
CA GLU A 121 14.79 -19.54 8.63
C GLU A 121 14.68 -20.62 7.53
N TYR A 122 14.02 -20.30 6.42
CA TYR A 122 13.68 -21.27 5.38
C TYR A 122 14.55 -21.22 4.13
N ILE A 123 15.16 -20.05 3.82
CA ILE A 123 16.00 -19.84 2.63
C ILE A 123 17.47 -19.65 3.01
N GLY A 124 17.75 -18.94 4.12
CA GLY A 124 19.08 -18.76 4.68
C GLY A 124 19.50 -17.29 4.86
N ARG A 125 20.60 -17.06 5.61
CA ARG A 125 21.14 -15.72 5.98
C ARG A 125 21.42 -14.82 4.77
N VAL A 126 21.98 -15.35 3.70
CA VAL A 126 22.24 -14.58 2.47
C VAL A 126 20.93 -14.08 1.86
N GLY A 127 19.89 -14.94 1.83
CA GLY A 127 18.56 -14.58 1.39
C GLY A 127 17.97 -13.42 2.22
N LYS A 128 18.13 -13.44 3.55
CA LYS A 128 17.69 -12.34 4.43
C LYS A 128 18.37 -11.02 4.07
N LYS A 129 19.71 -10.99 3.97
CA LYS A 129 20.44 -9.75 3.65
C LYS A 129 20.04 -9.18 2.30
N LEU A 130 19.92 -10.01 1.27
CA LEU A 130 19.46 -9.59 -0.05
C LEU A 130 18.01 -9.08 -0.01
N PHE A 131 17.15 -9.73 0.76
CA PHE A 131 15.77 -9.30 0.97
C PHE A 131 15.69 -7.96 1.69
N LEU A 132 16.48 -7.73 2.75
CA LEU A 132 16.52 -6.47 3.47
C LEU A 132 17.05 -5.32 2.60
N ALA A 133 18.08 -5.57 1.79
CA ALA A 133 18.56 -4.60 0.80
C ALA A 133 17.46 -4.25 -0.22
N PHE A 134 16.76 -5.27 -0.72
CA PHE A 134 15.62 -5.09 -1.62
C PHE A 134 14.49 -4.28 -0.95
N CYS A 135 14.10 -4.63 0.28
CA CYS A 135 13.09 -3.90 1.04
C CYS A 135 13.46 -2.43 1.25
N TRP A 136 14.72 -2.13 1.52
CA TRP A 136 15.18 -0.76 1.68
C TRP A 136 15.06 0.04 0.37
N LEU A 137 15.51 -0.52 -0.75
CA LEU A 137 15.36 0.10 -2.07
C LEU A 137 13.88 0.30 -2.45
N PHE A 138 13.05 -0.70 -2.16
CA PHE A 138 11.60 -0.62 -2.35
C PHE A 138 10.98 0.51 -1.51
N CYS A 139 11.35 0.62 -0.24
CA CYS A 139 10.86 1.69 0.63
C CYS A 139 11.22 3.09 0.10
N ILE A 140 12.43 3.27 -0.45
CA ILE A 140 12.84 4.53 -1.09
C ILE A 140 11.90 4.88 -2.24
N LEU A 141 11.56 3.92 -3.11
CA LEU A 141 10.62 4.11 -4.22
C LEU A 141 9.21 4.49 -3.74
N VAL A 142 8.71 3.78 -2.72
CA VAL A 142 7.36 4.05 -2.16
C VAL A 142 7.29 5.45 -1.57
N ILE A 143 8.29 5.82 -0.76
CA ILE A 143 8.36 7.16 -0.14
C ILE A 143 8.37 8.23 -1.23
N ALA A 144 9.19 8.07 -2.27
CA ALA A 144 9.27 9.01 -3.37
C ALA A 144 7.93 9.15 -4.12
N ALA A 145 7.29 8.03 -4.49
CA ALA A 145 6.04 8.02 -5.23
C ALA A 145 4.88 8.63 -4.43
N PHE A 146 4.73 8.24 -3.17
CA PHE A 146 3.61 8.70 -2.34
C PHE A 146 3.79 10.15 -1.88
N ALA A 147 5.02 10.57 -1.58
CA ALA A 147 5.30 11.97 -1.29
C ALA A 147 4.93 12.88 -2.46
N ASP A 148 5.20 12.46 -3.69
CA ASP A 148 4.87 13.22 -4.89
C ASP A 148 3.35 13.25 -5.17
N VAL A 149 2.63 12.14 -4.93
CA VAL A 149 1.15 12.10 -4.99
C VAL A 149 0.54 13.09 -4.01
N VAL A 150 1.00 13.09 -2.75
CA VAL A 150 0.50 14.00 -1.71
C VAL A 150 0.83 15.45 -2.05
N ALA A 151 2.07 15.73 -2.47
CA ALA A 151 2.47 17.08 -2.89
C ALA A 151 1.65 17.59 -4.08
N GLY A 152 1.33 16.70 -5.05
CA GLY A 152 0.45 17.02 -6.17
C GLY A 152 -1.00 17.32 -5.73
N THR A 153 -1.53 16.57 -4.76
CA THR A 153 -2.88 16.79 -4.22
C THR A 153 -2.97 18.10 -3.44
N PHE A 154 -1.88 18.52 -2.77
CA PHE A 154 -1.82 19.77 -1.99
C PHE A 154 -1.40 20.98 -2.82
N ASN A 155 -0.97 20.81 -4.07
CA ASN A 155 -0.51 21.91 -4.91
C ASN A 155 -1.61 22.96 -5.10
N GLY A 156 -1.41 24.14 -4.49
CA GLY A 156 -2.37 25.23 -4.50
C GLY A 156 -2.47 26.01 -5.81
N PHE A 157 -1.71 25.62 -6.85
CA PHE A 157 -1.64 26.35 -8.12
C PHE A 157 -1.87 25.40 -9.30
N ASN A 158 -2.61 25.86 -10.29
CA ASN A 158 -2.74 25.16 -11.56
C ASN A 158 -1.39 25.25 -12.31
N ILE A 159 -0.91 24.12 -12.83
CA ILE A 159 0.41 24.01 -13.47
C ILE A 159 0.49 24.83 -14.77
N GLU A 160 -0.63 24.94 -15.51
CA GLU A 160 -0.66 25.60 -16.81
C GLU A 160 -0.92 27.11 -16.68
N THR A 161 -1.84 27.50 -15.79
CA THR A 161 -2.30 28.89 -15.70
C THR A 161 -1.71 29.66 -14.53
N GLY A 162 -1.07 28.99 -13.57
CA GLY A 162 -0.61 29.60 -12.30
C GLY A 162 -1.75 30.06 -11.38
N ALA A 163 -3.00 29.83 -11.75
CA ALA A 163 -4.16 30.25 -10.97
C ALA A 163 -4.28 29.46 -9.66
N LYS A 164 -4.79 30.08 -8.62
CA LYS A 164 -5.04 29.45 -7.32
C LYS A 164 -6.16 28.40 -7.44
N VAL A 165 -5.91 27.20 -6.93
CA VAL A 165 -6.87 26.09 -6.86
C VAL A 165 -7.37 25.96 -5.43
N ALA A 166 -8.51 26.57 -5.12
CA ALA A 166 -9.05 26.61 -3.76
C ALA A 166 -9.33 25.22 -3.18
N ALA A 167 -9.77 24.28 -4.00
CA ALA A 167 -10.03 22.90 -3.57
C ALA A 167 -8.77 22.22 -3.00
N ASN A 168 -7.65 22.31 -3.70
CA ASN A 168 -6.37 21.75 -3.24
C ASN A 168 -5.85 22.46 -1.98
N GLY A 169 -5.96 23.80 -1.95
CA GLY A 169 -5.61 24.58 -0.77
C GLY A 169 -6.44 24.22 0.47
N SER A 170 -7.72 23.90 0.27
CA SER A 170 -8.60 23.42 1.35
C SER A 170 -8.17 22.04 1.86
N VAL A 171 -7.83 21.10 0.98
CA VAL A 171 -7.33 19.77 1.36
C VAL A 171 -6.01 19.89 2.12
N ALA A 172 -5.10 20.76 1.65
CA ALA A 172 -3.82 21.00 2.31
C ALA A 172 -3.99 21.55 3.72
N MET A 173 -4.82 22.59 3.90
CA MET A 173 -5.10 23.17 5.22
C MET A 173 -5.80 22.17 6.14
N THR A 174 -6.78 21.43 5.63
CA THR A 174 -7.46 20.37 6.40
C THR A 174 -6.46 19.34 6.89
N SER A 175 -5.51 18.90 6.04
CA SER A 175 -4.48 17.92 6.39
C SER A 175 -3.51 18.43 7.46
N ILE A 176 -3.13 19.71 7.42
CA ILE A 176 -2.29 20.32 8.47
C ILE A 176 -3.00 20.26 9.82
N ILE A 177 -4.26 20.72 9.86
CA ILE A 177 -5.06 20.72 11.09
C ILE A 177 -5.25 19.30 11.59
N PHE A 178 -5.58 18.37 10.71
CA PHE A 178 -5.76 16.95 11.02
C PHE A 178 -4.52 16.32 11.70
N ILE A 179 -3.31 16.67 11.27
CA ILE A 179 -2.07 16.22 11.92
C ILE A 179 -1.95 16.80 13.34
N VAL A 180 -2.24 18.10 13.52
CA VAL A 180 -2.21 18.76 14.84
C VAL A 180 -3.25 18.14 15.77
N GLU A 181 -4.45 17.91 15.28
CA GLU A 181 -5.54 17.27 16.02
C GLU A 181 -5.22 15.83 16.40
N ALA A 182 -4.53 15.10 15.52
CA ALA A 182 -4.08 13.73 15.82
C ALA A 182 -3.13 13.70 17.03
N VAL A 183 -2.20 14.65 17.13
CA VAL A 183 -1.31 14.78 18.29
C VAL A 183 -2.10 15.12 19.56
N ALA A 184 -3.04 16.08 19.48
CA ALA A 184 -3.89 16.45 20.61
C ALA A 184 -4.77 15.27 21.08
N LEU A 185 -5.37 14.56 20.13
CA LEU A 185 -6.15 13.34 20.41
C LEU A 185 -5.28 12.23 21.02
N GLY A 186 -4.04 12.06 20.55
CA GLY A 186 -3.09 11.11 21.12
C GLY A 186 -2.79 11.35 22.58
N MET A 187 -2.58 12.61 22.95
CA MET A 187 -2.43 13.00 24.36
C MET A 187 -3.70 12.71 25.16
N LEU A 188 -4.87 13.02 24.59
CA LEU A 188 -6.15 12.76 25.23
C LEU A 188 -6.41 11.27 25.43
N LEU A 189 -6.14 10.44 24.44
CA LEU A 189 -6.32 8.98 24.49
C LEU A 189 -5.37 8.33 25.50
N LYS A 190 -4.13 8.85 25.61
CA LYS A 190 -3.12 8.30 26.52
C LYS A 190 -3.35 8.67 27.98
N TYR A 191 -3.71 9.92 28.24
CA TYR A 191 -3.82 10.47 29.58
C TYR A 191 -5.27 10.64 30.06
N GLY A 192 -6.24 10.70 29.13
CA GLY A 192 -7.67 10.82 29.43
C GLY A 192 -8.28 9.45 29.72
N LYS A 193 -9.07 9.35 30.77
CA LYS A 193 -9.86 8.14 31.12
C LYS A 193 -11.29 8.24 30.59
N LEU A 194 -11.45 8.65 29.33
CA LEU A 194 -12.76 8.87 28.72
C LEU A 194 -13.35 7.56 28.17
N ASN A 195 -14.69 7.49 28.14
CA ASN A 195 -15.40 6.38 27.54
C ASN A 195 -15.16 6.34 26.01
N LYS A 196 -15.16 5.13 25.43
CA LYS A 196 -14.98 4.90 23.98
C LYS A 196 -15.91 5.76 23.13
N TRP A 197 -17.18 5.91 23.51
CA TRP A 197 -18.15 6.72 22.77
C TRP A 197 -17.83 8.22 22.80
N VAL A 198 -17.32 8.70 23.93
CA VAL A 198 -16.87 10.10 24.06
C VAL A 198 -15.64 10.35 23.18
N ASN A 199 -14.67 9.44 23.17
CA ASN A 199 -13.50 9.52 22.29
C ASN A 199 -13.91 9.54 20.80
N THR A 200 -14.88 8.71 20.41
CA THR A 200 -15.43 8.69 19.05
C THR A 200 -16.11 10.02 18.70
N ALA A 201 -16.93 10.58 19.61
CA ALA A 201 -17.60 11.85 19.40
C ALA A 201 -16.59 13.00 19.25
N ILE A 202 -15.54 13.02 20.08
CA ILE A 202 -14.44 13.99 19.97
C ILE A 202 -13.72 13.85 18.63
N ALA A 203 -13.38 12.62 18.22
CA ALA A 203 -12.71 12.37 16.95
C ALA A 203 -13.52 12.88 15.74
N ILE A 204 -14.83 12.63 15.74
CA ILE A 204 -15.73 13.13 14.67
C ILE A 204 -15.83 14.65 14.72
N ALA A 205 -15.93 15.26 15.91
CA ALA A 205 -15.99 16.71 16.05
C ALA A 205 -14.70 17.40 15.56
N LEU A 206 -13.53 16.84 15.87
CA LEU A 206 -12.24 17.31 15.38
C LEU A 206 -12.19 17.20 13.85
N LEU A 207 -12.56 16.07 13.27
CA LEU A 207 -12.59 15.90 11.82
C LEU A 207 -13.48 16.95 11.12
N ILE A 208 -14.68 17.21 11.67
CA ILE A 208 -15.58 18.24 11.15
C ILE A 208 -14.92 19.63 11.26
N PHE A 209 -14.29 19.93 12.39
CA PHE A 209 -13.59 21.20 12.60
C PHE A 209 -12.46 21.39 11.59
N ALA A 210 -11.59 20.37 11.38
CA ALA A 210 -10.52 20.42 10.39
C ALA A 210 -11.05 20.75 8.98
N VAL A 211 -12.13 20.07 8.57
CA VAL A 211 -12.77 20.30 7.26
C VAL A 211 -13.35 21.71 7.14
N VAL A 212 -14.07 22.19 8.15
CA VAL A 212 -14.66 23.55 8.14
C VAL A 212 -13.58 24.61 8.05
N VAL A 213 -12.50 24.49 8.82
CA VAL A 213 -11.39 25.45 8.76
C VAL A 213 -10.66 25.35 7.41
N GLY A 214 -10.41 24.16 6.91
CA GLY A 214 -9.79 23.97 5.59
C GLY A 214 -10.58 24.60 4.45
N LEU A 215 -11.91 24.49 4.47
CA LEU A 215 -12.79 25.12 3.47
C LEU A 215 -12.78 26.65 3.55
N LYS A 216 -12.64 27.21 4.77
CA LYS A 216 -12.65 28.67 4.98
C LYS A 216 -11.28 29.33 4.80
N CYS A 217 -10.20 28.60 5.07
CA CYS A 217 -8.84 29.13 5.12
C CYS A 217 -7.89 28.28 4.26
N PRO A 218 -8.08 28.21 2.93
CA PRO A 218 -7.22 27.42 2.06
C PRO A 218 -5.78 27.92 2.03
N VAL A 219 -4.80 27.00 2.04
CA VAL A 219 -3.35 27.28 1.95
C VAL A 219 -2.88 27.08 0.52
N TYR A 220 -2.17 28.08 -0.02
CA TYR A 220 -1.65 28.03 -1.39
C TYR A 220 -0.12 27.98 -1.37
N LEU A 221 0.44 26.78 -1.51
CA LEU A 221 1.87 26.54 -1.68
C LEU A 221 2.10 25.72 -2.94
N SER A 222 3.29 25.85 -3.53
CA SER A 222 3.66 25.07 -4.71
C SER A 222 3.98 23.62 -4.35
N ARG A 223 3.89 22.72 -5.32
CA ARG A 223 4.26 21.30 -5.18
C ARG A 223 5.65 21.11 -4.59
N GLU A 224 6.62 21.95 -4.98
CA GLU A 224 8.00 21.89 -4.51
C GLU A 224 8.13 22.21 -3.01
N VAL A 225 7.41 23.23 -2.55
CA VAL A 225 7.36 23.57 -1.13
C VAL A 225 6.70 22.46 -0.33
N TRP A 226 5.64 21.85 -0.87
CA TRP A 226 4.99 20.70 -0.24
C TRP A 226 5.91 19.49 -0.15
N HIS A 227 6.76 19.21 -1.15
CA HIS A 227 7.78 18.16 -1.01
C HIS A 227 8.65 18.38 0.23
N ILE A 228 9.17 19.59 0.42
CA ILE A 228 10.02 19.89 1.58
C ILE A 228 9.26 19.69 2.90
N ILE A 229 8.02 20.19 2.98
CA ILE A 229 7.17 20.07 4.17
C ILE A 229 6.87 18.61 4.48
N ILE A 230 6.49 17.81 3.46
CA ILE A 230 6.18 16.39 3.62
C ILE A 230 7.40 15.61 4.09
N PHE A 231 8.58 15.81 3.49
CA PHE A 231 9.79 15.10 3.92
C PHE A 231 10.23 15.51 5.33
N ALA A 232 10.08 16.78 5.71
CA ALA A 232 10.31 17.24 7.09
C ALA A 232 9.31 16.59 8.07
N TYR A 233 8.05 16.51 7.69
CA TYR A 233 7.03 15.82 8.48
C TYR A 233 7.35 14.33 8.66
N VAL A 234 7.69 13.61 7.58
CA VAL A 234 8.03 12.17 7.63
C VAL A 234 9.26 11.92 8.49
N LEU A 235 10.25 12.83 8.45
CA LEU A 235 11.42 12.74 9.34
C LEU A 235 10.99 12.76 10.82
N VAL A 236 10.12 13.68 11.20
CA VAL A 236 9.58 13.76 12.57
C VAL A 236 8.74 12.52 12.88
N ALA A 237 7.84 12.13 11.99
CA ALA A 237 6.96 10.99 12.17
C ALA A 237 7.73 9.66 12.31
N CYS A 238 8.83 9.51 11.57
CA CYS A 238 9.67 8.30 11.62
C CYS A 238 10.39 8.10 12.96
N VAL A 239 10.75 9.18 13.66
CA VAL A 239 11.48 9.12 14.93
C VAL A 239 10.60 9.31 16.16
N ALA A 240 9.40 9.88 15.99
CA ALA A 240 8.43 10.10 17.07
C ALA A 240 7.85 8.78 17.62
N PRO A 241 7.42 8.75 18.89
CA PRO A 241 6.71 7.60 19.44
C PRO A 241 5.39 7.33 18.69
N VAL A 242 5.08 6.05 18.46
CA VAL A 242 3.89 5.63 17.69
C VAL A 242 2.59 6.15 18.30
N TRP A 243 2.49 6.12 19.63
CA TRP A 243 1.30 6.59 20.37
C TRP A 243 1.03 8.08 20.25
N ALA A 244 2.06 8.89 19.95
CA ALA A 244 1.94 10.35 19.94
C ALA A 244 1.33 10.88 18.62
N LEU A 245 1.60 10.23 17.51
CA LEU A 245 1.20 10.71 16.18
C LEU A 245 0.48 9.64 15.35
N LEU A 246 1.09 8.44 15.17
CA LEU A 246 0.55 7.45 14.24
C LEU A 246 -0.78 6.85 14.70
N GLN A 247 -0.84 6.30 15.91
CA GLN A 247 -2.06 5.66 16.42
C GLN A 247 -3.28 6.60 16.41
N PRO A 248 -3.21 7.85 16.94
CA PRO A 248 -4.36 8.74 16.93
C PRO A 248 -4.75 9.17 15.51
N ARG A 249 -3.77 9.38 14.63
CA ARG A 249 -4.03 9.71 13.23
C ARG A 249 -4.73 8.56 12.52
N ASP A 250 -4.26 7.32 12.69
CA ASP A 250 -4.89 6.16 12.09
C ASP A 250 -6.30 5.93 12.63
N TYR A 251 -6.54 6.25 13.91
CA TYR A 251 -7.88 6.24 14.50
C TYR A 251 -8.82 7.24 13.80
N LEU A 252 -8.36 8.48 13.56
CA LEU A 252 -9.13 9.49 12.79
C LEU A 252 -9.31 9.04 11.32
N ASN A 253 -8.28 8.50 10.70
CA ASN A 253 -8.32 8.01 9.32
C ASN A 253 -9.35 6.89 9.12
N SER A 254 -9.59 6.05 10.12
CA SER A 254 -10.57 4.98 10.02
C SER A 254 -11.99 5.50 9.74
N TYR A 255 -12.36 6.65 10.27
CA TYR A 255 -13.66 7.29 9.98
C TYR A 255 -13.72 7.84 8.56
N LEU A 256 -12.63 8.46 8.08
CA LEU A 256 -12.53 8.92 6.70
C LEU A 256 -12.63 7.76 5.72
N LEU A 257 -12.01 6.63 6.04
CA LEU A 257 -12.03 5.41 5.23
C LEU A 257 -13.45 4.84 5.10
N ILE A 258 -14.14 4.69 6.23
CA ILE A 258 -15.53 4.23 6.25
C ILE A 258 -16.40 5.18 5.43
N PHE A 259 -16.27 6.49 5.64
CA PHE A 259 -17.01 7.48 4.87
C PHE A 259 -16.72 7.38 3.38
N MET A 260 -15.45 7.26 2.99
CA MET A 260 -15.04 7.16 1.60
C MET A 260 -15.63 5.92 0.91
N ILE A 261 -15.51 4.73 1.51
CA ILE A 261 -15.97 3.48 0.90
C ILE A 261 -17.49 3.41 0.88
N VAL A 262 -18.13 3.63 2.02
CA VAL A 262 -19.60 3.56 2.13
C VAL A 262 -20.23 4.66 1.28
N GLY A 263 -19.69 5.88 1.34
CA GLY A 263 -20.17 6.99 0.52
C GLY A 263 -20.00 6.72 -0.97
N ALA A 264 -18.88 6.15 -1.40
CA ALA A 264 -18.64 5.79 -2.79
C ALA A 264 -19.60 4.69 -3.28
N ILE A 265 -19.83 3.64 -2.48
CA ILE A 265 -20.79 2.59 -2.80
C ILE A 265 -22.21 3.18 -2.95
N ILE A 266 -22.65 3.94 -1.97
CA ILE A 266 -23.96 4.62 -2.02
C ILE A 266 -24.04 5.53 -3.25
N GLY A 267 -22.99 6.32 -3.50
CA GLY A 267 -22.91 7.21 -4.64
C GLY A 267 -23.07 6.48 -5.98
N VAL A 268 -22.41 5.34 -6.16
CA VAL A 268 -22.56 4.51 -7.38
C VAL A 268 -24.00 4.00 -7.55
N PHE A 269 -24.64 3.53 -6.47
CA PHE A 269 -26.02 3.06 -6.54
C PHE A 269 -27.04 4.17 -6.79
N VAL A 270 -26.82 5.37 -6.23
CA VAL A 270 -27.72 6.52 -6.41
C VAL A 270 -27.54 7.15 -7.78
N ALA A 271 -26.31 7.39 -8.21
CA ALA A 271 -26.02 8.07 -9.47
C ALA A 271 -26.11 7.17 -10.70
N ASN A 272 -25.93 5.85 -10.53
CA ASN A 272 -25.86 4.87 -11.62
C ASN A 272 -25.00 5.34 -12.80
N PRO A 273 -23.70 5.65 -12.58
CA PRO A 273 -22.88 6.23 -13.63
C PRO A 273 -22.74 5.29 -14.82
N SER A 274 -22.81 5.87 -16.02
CA SER A 274 -22.52 5.15 -17.26
C SER A 274 -21.01 4.98 -17.43
N CYS A 275 -20.58 3.83 -17.97
CA CYS A 275 -19.19 3.62 -18.34
C CYS A 275 -18.93 4.20 -19.73
N ASN A 276 -18.10 5.24 -19.80
CA ASN A 276 -17.71 5.91 -21.04
C ASN A 276 -16.39 5.36 -21.62
N LEU A 277 -15.76 4.40 -20.94
CA LEU A 277 -14.57 3.71 -21.45
C LEU A 277 -14.95 2.58 -22.40
N ALA A 278 -14.13 2.34 -23.41
CA ALA A 278 -14.22 1.14 -24.23
C ALA A 278 -13.97 -0.12 -23.37
N ALA A 279 -14.55 -1.25 -23.79
CA ALA A 279 -14.33 -2.51 -23.10
C ALA A 279 -12.87 -2.94 -23.18
N PHE A 280 -12.27 -2.78 -24.36
CA PHE A 280 -10.87 -3.15 -24.62
C PHE A 280 -10.29 -2.24 -25.71
N ASN A 281 -9.13 -1.64 -25.45
CA ASN A 281 -8.45 -0.71 -26.37
C ASN A 281 -7.29 -1.37 -27.14
N GLY A 282 -6.97 -2.64 -26.88
CA GLY A 282 -5.90 -3.37 -27.53
C GLY A 282 -4.78 -3.83 -26.58
N PHE A 283 -3.90 -4.67 -27.11
CA PHE A 283 -2.73 -5.18 -26.36
C PHE A 283 -1.56 -4.19 -26.34
N ASN A 284 -1.60 -3.17 -27.18
CA ASN A 284 -0.64 -2.06 -27.19
C ASN A 284 -1.40 -0.76 -27.38
N VAL A 285 -1.31 0.14 -26.40
CA VAL A 285 -1.95 1.46 -26.40
C VAL A 285 -0.86 2.49 -26.16
N ASP A 286 -0.65 3.38 -27.11
CA ASP A 286 0.37 4.45 -27.03
C ASP A 286 1.78 3.94 -26.67
N GLY A 287 2.17 2.76 -27.21
CA GLY A 287 3.46 2.13 -26.93
C GLY A 287 3.54 1.38 -25.60
N GLN A 288 2.45 1.36 -24.83
CA GLN A 288 2.35 0.58 -23.61
C GLN A 288 1.72 -0.78 -23.90
N TYR A 289 2.45 -1.85 -23.61
CA TYR A 289 1.95 -3.21 -23.77
C TYR A 289 1.11 -3.63 -22.56
N LEU A 290 -0.07 -4.21 -22.79
CA LEU A 290 -0.95 -4.71 -21.74
C LEU A 290 -0.19 -5.66 -20.79
N PHE A 291 0.56 -6.62 -21.36
CA PHE A 291 1.50 -7.42 -20.57
C PHE A 291 2.92 -6.85 -20.76
N PRO A 292 3.61 -6.48 -19.69
CA PRO A 292 3.27 -6.63 -18.28
C PRO A 292 2.63 -5.38 -17.62
N ILE A 293 2.40 -4.30 -18.37
CA ILE A 293 2.15 -2.96 -17.80
C ILE A 293 0.85 -2.90 -17.00
N LEU A 294 -0.25 -3.50 -17.50
CA LEU A 294 -1.50 -3.59 -16.75
C LEU A 294 -1.27 -4.16 -15.34
N PHE A 295 -0.52 -5.25 -15.27
CA PHE A 295 -0.30 -6.01 -14.05
C PHE A 295 0.57 -5.27 -13.03
N VAL A 296 1.60 -4.53 -13.47
CA VAL A 296 2.45 -3.74 -12.57
C VAL A 296 1.83 -2.41 -12.19
N THR A 297 0.98 -1.85 -13.04
CA THR A 297 0.27 -0.59 -12.76
C THR A 297 -0.80 -0.78 -11.68
N ILE A 298 -1.56 -1.89 -11.75
CA ILE A 298 -2.53 -2.27 -10.71
C ILE A 298 -1.84 -3.22 -9.74
N ALA A 299 -0.90 -2.71 -8.97
CA ALA A 299 -0.22 -3.49 -7.95
C ALA A 299 -1.12 -3.66 -6.71
N CYS A 300 -1.41 -2.59 -5.99
CA CYS A 300 -2.07 -2.66 -4.68
C CYS A 300 -3.50 -3.20 -4.75
N GLY A 301 -4.32 -2.80 -5.75
CA GLY A 301 -5.70 -3.27 -5.89
C GLY A 301 -5.87 -4.74 -6.32
N ALA A 302 -4.80 -5.42 -6.72
CA ALA A 302 -4.83 -6.83 -7.16
C ALA A 302 -3.84 -7.71 -6.40
N VAL A 303 -2.56 -7.32 -6.30
CA VAL A 303 -1.54 -8.04 -5.55
C VAL A 303 -0.40 -7.10 -5.15
N SER A 304 -0.01 -7.07 -3.88
CA SER A 304 0.99 -6.14 -3.37
C SER A 304 1.95 -6.83 -2.40
N GLY A 305 3.24 -6.70 -2.66
CA GLY A 305 4.26 -7.22 -1.76
C GLY A 305 4.30 -6.49 -0.42
N PHE A 306 3.99 -5.19 -0.41
CA PHE A 306 3.93 -4.40 0.82
C PHE A 306 2.93 -4.97 1.84
N HIS A 307 1.82 -5.55 1.38
CA HIS A 307 0.83 -6.18 2.25
C HIS A 307 1.44 -7.32 3.08
N SER A 308 2.36 -8.08 2.52
CA SER A 308 3.03 -9.16 3.25
C SER A 308 3.90 -8.63 4.40
N LEU A 309 4.50 -7.44 4.24
CA LEU A 309 5.26 -6.78 5.31
C LEU A 309 4.33 -6.31 6.44
N VAL A 310 3.17 -5.75 6.11
CA VAL A 310 2.17 -5.31 7.10
C VAL A 310 1.55 -6.52 7.80
N SER A 311 1.10 -7.51 7.04
CA SER A 311 0.45 -8.73 7.58
C SER A 311 1.38 -9.50 8.53
N SER A 312 2.68 -9.62 8.19
CA SER A 312 3.65 -10.36 9.01
C SER A 312 4.36 -9.50 10.05
N GLY A 313 4.47 -8.18 9.83
CA GLY A 313 5.26 -7.30 10.69
C GLY A 313 4.49 -6.73 11.88
N THR A 314 3.20 -6.49 11.73
CA THR A 314 2.39 -5.79 12.72
C THR A 314 1.09 -6.51 13.07
N ALA A 315 0.24 -6.80 12.08
CA ALA A 315 -1.09 -7.37 12.35
C ALA A 315 -1.04 -8.77 12.97
N SER A 316 -0.12 -9.63 12.54
CA SER A 316 0.07 -10.98 13.07
C SER A 316 0.34 -11.02 14.58
N LYS A 317 0.99 -9.98 15.11
CA LYS A 317 1.33 -9.84 16.54
C LYS A 317 0.14 -9.43 17.41
N GLN A 318 -0.99 -9.07 16.78
CA GLN A 318 -2.18 -8.59 17.48
C GLN A 318 -3.38 -9.55 17.37
N ILE A 319 -3.24 -10.66 16.63
CA ILE A 319 -4.28 -11.64 16.40
C ILE A 319 -4.59 -12.42 17.69
N LYS A 320 -5.79 -12.26 18.24
CA LYS A 320 -6.27 -12.99 19.42
C LYS A 320 -6.58 -14.46 19.15
N ASN A 321 -7.04 -14.78 17.98
CA ASN A 321 -7.46 -16.12 17.60
C ASN A 321 -7.12 -16.39 16.15
N GLU A 322 -6.64 -17.58 15.83
CA GLU A 322 -6.24 -17.92 14.46
C GLU A 322 -7.37 -17.74 13.43
N LYS A 323 -8.65 -17.95 13.82
CA LYS A 323 -9.80 -17.66 12.94
C LYS A 323 -9.83 -16.22 12.43
N ASN A 324 -9.30 -15.29 13.22
CA ASN A 324 -9.33 -13.86 12.90
C ASN A 324 -8.32 -13.49 11.79
N MET A 325 -7.39 -14.38 11.47
CA MET A 325 -6.47 -14.16 10.34
C MET A 325 -7.21 -14.02 9.02
N LEU A 326 -8.28 -14.79 8.80
CA LEU A 326 -9.05 -14.74 7.55
C LEU A 326 -9.69 -13.36 7.31
N PRO A 327 -10.53 -12.80 8.20
CA PRO A 327 -11.08 -11.47 7.98
C PRO A 327 -10.01 -10.38 7.94
N VAL A 328 -8.96 -10.47 8.77
CA VAL A 328 -7.95 -9.41 8.89
C VAL A 328 -7.04 -9.32 7.68
N SER A 329 -6.63 -10.45 7.08
CA SER A 329 -5.75 -10.42 5.90
C SER A 329 -6.51 -10.62 4.59
N PHE A 330 -7.11 -11.78 4.39
CA PHE A 330 -7.87 -12.09 3.18
C PHE A 330 -9.02 -11.10 2.96
N GLY A 331 -9.80 -10.84 4.02
CA GLY A 331 -10.92 -9.89 3.98
C GLY A 331 -10.49 -8.46 3.68
N ALA A 332 -9.40 -7.98 4.29
CA ALA A 332 -8.88 -6.64 4.04
C ALA A 332 -8.44 -6.45 2.58
N MET A 333 -7.75 -7.46 2.00
CA MET A 333 -7.38 -7.41 0.58
C MET A 333 -8.58 -7.38 -0.36
N LEU A 334 -9.64 -8.12 -0.06
CA LEU A 334 -10.87 -8.06 -0.87
C LEU A 334 -11.56 -6.69 -0.78
N MET A 335 -11.52 -6.04 0.39
CA MET A 335 -12.03 -4.67 0.54
C MET A 335 -11.18 -3.68 -0.24
N GLU A 336 -9.89 -3.89 -0.33
CA GLU A 336 -9.00 -3.08 -1.17
C GLU A 336 -9.28 -3.29 -2.66
N SER A 337 -9.52 -4.52 -3.09
CA SER A 337 -9.96 -4.82 -4.47
C SER A 337 -11.30 -4.16 -4.78
N MET A 338 -12.23 -4.09 -3.81
CA MET A 338 -13.47 -3.34 -3.96
C MET A 338 -13.21 -1.84 -4.19
N LEU A 339 -12.29 -1.25 -3.44
CA LEU A 339 -11.88 0.14 -3.64
C LEU A 339 -11.29 0.36 -5.04
N ALA A 340 -10.51 -0.60 -5.55
CA ALA A 340 -9.97 -0.56 -6.91
C ALA A 340 -11.07 -0.63 -8.00
N VAL A 341 -12.11 -1.41 -7.78
CA VAL A 341 -13.29 -1.41 -8.67
C VAL A 341 -14.03 -0.08 -8.62
N ILE A 342 -14.18 0.52 -7.43
CA ILE A 342 -14.79 1.87 -7.30
C ILE A 342 -13.93 2.90 -8.05
N ALA A 343 -12.62 2.82 -7.99
CA ALA A 343 -11.71 3.71 -8.73
C ALA A 343 -11.84 3.54 -10.25
N LEU A 344 -12.03 2.30 -10.73
CA LEU A 344 -12.34 2.04 -12.13
C LEU A 344 -13.68 2.65 -12.54
N ILE A 345 -14.74 2.49 -11.74
CA ILE A 345 -16.06 3.09 -12.00
C ILE A 345 -15.94 4.62 -12.02
N ALA A 346 -15.15 5.19 -11.11
CA ALA A 346 -14.91 6.62 -11.03
C ALA A 346 -14.30 7.18 -12.33
N VAL A 347 -13.19 6.61 -12.80
CA VAL A 347 -12.57 7.06 -14.06
C VAL A 347 -13.46 6.76 -15.27
N ALA A 348 -14.16 5.64 -15.27
CA ALA A 348 -15.06 5.25 -16.37
C ALA A 348 -16.29 6.15 -16.50
N SER A 349 -16.66 6.89 -15.44
CA SER A 349 -17.79 7.82 -15.47
C SER A 349 -17.53 9.09 -16.27
N PHE A 350 -16.27 9.48 -16.45
CA PHE A 350 -15.89 10.64 -17.26
C PHE A 350 -15.84 10.30 -18.75
N ALA A 351 -16.35 11.23 -19.58
CA ALA A 351 -16.06 11.19 -21.02
C ALA A 351 -14.58 11.55 -21.25
N THR A 352 -14.06 11.16 -22.43
CA THR A 352 -12.67 11.43 -22.80
C THR A 352 -12.35 12.93 -22.69
N GLY A 353 -11.33 13.27 -21.90
CA GLY A 353 -10.88 14.64 -21.65
C GLY A 353 -11.76 15.49 -20.72
N GLU A 354 -12.89 14.97 -20.23
CA GLU A 354 -13.81 15.72 -19.37
C GLU A 354 -13.19 16.00 -17.99
N ALA A 355 -12.52 15.04 -17.38
CA ALA A 355 -11.84 15.22 -16.11
C ALA A 355 -10.82 16.37 -16.17
N ALA A 356 -10.03 16.43 -17.24
CA ALA A 356 -9.06 17.52 -17.45
C ALA A 356 -9.74 18.89 -17.61
N LYS A 357 -10.88 18.95 -18.31
CA LYS A 357 -11.68 20.20 -18.43
C LYS A 357 -12.21 20.69 -17.08
N GLN A 358 -12.46 19.77 -16.15
CA GLN A 358 -12.85 20.09 -14.78
C GLN A 358 -11.64 20.42 -13.87
N GLY A 359 -10.42 20.44 -14.41
CA GLY A 359 -9.18 20.70 -13.66
C GLY A 359 -8.72 19.52 -12.78
N LEU A 360 -9.25 18.32 -13.03
CA LEU A 360 -8.87 17.09 -12.32
C LEU A 360 -7.64 16.47 -13.01
N VAL A 361 -6.46 16.76 -12.50
CA VAL A 361 -5.18 16.39 -13.15
C VAL A 361 -4.58 15.12 -12.53
N THR A 362 -4.75 14.94 -11.22
CA THR A 362 -4.20 13.78 -10.51
C THR A 362 -5.25 12.68 -10.32
N GLN A 363 -4.80 11.42 -10.20
CA GLN A 363 -5.69 10.28 -9.97
C GLN A 363 -6.56 10.45 -8.71
N PRO A 364 -6.02 10.93 -7.56
CA PRO A 364 -6.85 11.25 -6.39
C PRO A 364 -7.95 12.28 -6.69
N GLN A 365 -7.65 13.33 -7.49
CA GLN A 365 -8.64 14.33 -7.88
C GLN A 365 -9.72 13.75 -8.79
N ILE A 366 -9.35 12.90 -9.76
CA ILE A 366 -10.31 12.20 -10.64
C ILE A 366 -11.25 11.34 -9.79
N PHE A 367 -10.69 10.56 -8.86
CA PHE A 367 -11.47 9.74 -7.95
C PHE A 367 -12.42 10.59 -7.09
N ALA A 368 -11.90 11.63 -6.44
CA ALA A 368 -12.69 12.50 -5.57
C ALA A 368 -13.76 13.27 -6.34
N GLY A 369 -13.45 13.75 -7.55
CA GLY A 369 -14.40 14.45 -8.41
C GLY A 369 -15.56 13.54 -8.84
N ALA A 370 -15.26 12.30 -9.23
CA ALA A 370 -16.29 11.32 -9.58
C ALA A 370 -17.22 11.03 -8.38
N ILE A 371 -16.66 10.72 -7.22
CA ILE A 371 -17.47 10.42 -6.02
C ILE A 371 -18.28 11.66 -5.59
N ALA A 372 -17.70 12.86 -5.70
CA ALA A 372 -18.43 14.10 -5.44
C ALA A 372 -19.60 14.29 -6.42
N ASN A 373 -19.40 14.00 -7.70
CA ASN A 373 -20.49 14.02 -8.71
C ASN A 373 -21.58 13.01 -8.35
N PHE A 374 -21.23 11.77 -7.96
CA PHE A 374 -22.21 10.74 -7.61
C PHE A 374 -23.04 11.12 -6.39
N LEU A 375 -22.39 11.61 -5.33
CA LEU A 375 -23.08 12.00 -4.10
C LEU A 375 -23.83 13.31 -4.21
N SER A 376 -23.49 14.18 -5.18
CA SER A 376 -24.27 15.39 -5.48
C SER A 376 -25.67 15.06 -5.98
N VAL A 377 -25.87 13.92 -6.65
CA VAL A 377 -27.21 13.41 -7.03
C VAL A 377 -28.05 13.11 -5.79
N ALA A 378 -27.41 12.71 -4.68
CA ALA A 378 -28.06 12.51 -3.38
C ALA A 378 -28.27 13.81 -2.58
N GLY A 379 -27.92 14.97 -3.15
CA GLY A 379 -28.08 16.30 -2.52
C GLY A 379 -26.92 16.73 -1.63
N LEU A 380 -25.80 16.03 -1.61
CA LEU A 380 -24.61 16.45 -0.84
C LEU A 380 -23.83 17.55 -1.60
N PRO A 381 -23.31 18.59 -0.91
CA PRO A 381 -22.53 19.64 -1.55
C PRO A 381 -21.23 19.08 -2.18
N HIS A 382 -21.05 19.27 -3.49
CA HIS A 382 -19.92 18.78 -4.26
C HIS A 382 -18.57 19.13 -3.63
N GLN A 383 -18.36 20.40 -3.28
CA GLN A 383 -17.11 20.91 -2.68
C GLN A 383 -16.75 20.19 -1.36
N LEU A 384 -17.74 19.93 -0.52
CA LEU A 384 -17.56 19.23 0.74
C LEU A 384 -17.10 17.78 0.50
N VAL A 385 -17.82 17.07 -0.37
CA VAL A 385 -17.50 15.66 -0.70
C VAL A 385 -16.12 15.57 -1.36
N PHE A 386 -15.84 16.44 -2.33
CA PHE A 386 -14.53 16.50 -2.99
C PHE A 386 -13.40 16.67 -1.97
N THR A 387 -13.53 17.63 -1.04
CA THR A 387 -12.52 17.88 0.00
C THR A 387 -12.35 16.68 0.93
N LEU A 388 -13.45 16.06 1.38
CA LEU A 388 -13.41 14.89 2.26
C LEU A 388 -12.74 13.66 1.60
N ILE A 389 -13.07 13.40 0.34
CA ILE A 389 -12.49 12.25 -0.39
C ILE A 389 -11.00 12.49 -0.67
N ASN A 390 -10.62 13.68 -1.13
CA ASN A 390 -9.19 14.01 -1.32
C ASN A 390 -8.41 13.98 0.00
N LEU A 391 -9.01 14.47 1.10
CA LEU A 391 -8.43 14.34 2.43
C LEU A 391 -8.20 12.88 2.79
N ALA A 392 -9.21 12.02 2.60
CA ALA A 392 -9.09 10.59 2.87
C ALA A 392 -7.91 9.97 2.09
N VAL A 393 -7.84 10.18 0.78
CA VAL A 393 -6.77 9.63 -0.08
C VAL A 393 -5.39 10.15 0.35
N SER A 394 -5.28 11.46 0.64
CA SER A 394 -4.02 12.07 1.09
C SER A 394 -3.60 11.56 2.46
N ALA A 395 -4.55 11.38 3.38
CA ALA A 395 -4.30 10.87 4.72
C ALA A 395 -3.80 9.41 4.68
N PHE A 396 -4.35 8.57 3.77
CA PHE A 396 -3.85 7.21 3.56
C PHE A 396 -2.46 7.20 2.95
N ALA A 397 -2.22 8.03 1.95
CA ALA A 397 -0.88 8.14 1.37
C ALA A 397 0.16 8.56 2.42
N LEU A 398 -0.16 9.51 3.30
CA LEU A 398 0.71 9.92 4.41
C LEU A 398 0.90 8.80 5.45
N THR A 399 -0.16 8.04 5.79
CA THR A 399 -0.06 6.90 6.72
C THR A 399 0.85 5.82 6.17
N SER A 400 0.69 5.46 4.90
CA SER A 400 1.57 4.51 4.21
C SER A 400 3.01 5.02 4.17
N LEU A 401 3.21 6.33 3.92
CA LEU A 401 4.50 6.99 3.86
C LEU A 401 5.28 6.86 5.18
N ASP A 402 4.63 7.13 6.31
CA ASP A 402 5.23 7.03 7.63
C ASP A 402 5.60 5.59 7.99
N SER A 403 4.70 4.66 7.70
CA SER A 403 4.91 3.23 7.94
C SER A 403 6.08 2.70 7.10
N VAL A 404 6.12 3.05 5.81
CA VAL A 404 7.19 2.64 4.90
C VAL A 404 8.53 3.28 5.27
N ALA A 405 8.56 4.54 5.71
CA ALA A 405 9.78 5.19 6.16
C ALA A 405 10.38 4.48 7.38
N ARG A 406 9.55 4.02 8.31
CA ARG A 406 9.98 3.20 9.45
C ARG A 406 10.50 1.83 9.03
N VAL A 407 9.80 1.14 8.12
CA VAL A 407 10.24 -0.15 7.57
C VAL A 407 11.55 0.02 6.82
N GLY A 408 11.71 1.05 6.00
CA GLY A 408 12.94 1.35 5.29
C GLY A 408 14.13 1.60 6.23
N ARG A 409 13.93 2.41 7.27
CA ARG A 409 14.93 2.60 8.32
C ARG A 409 15.32 1.28 8.98
N LEU A 410 14.35 0.48 9.40
CA LEU A 410 14.60 -0.81 10.05
C LEU A 410 15.31 -1.78 9.13
N SER A 411 14.87 -1.91 7.89
CA SER A 411 15.51 -2.77 6.89
C SER A 411 16.98 -2.39 6.65
N PHE A 412 17.29 -1.08 6.62
CA PHE A 412 18.65 -0.60 6.52
C PHE A 412 19.47 -0.97 7.76
N GLN A 413 18.95 -0.77 8.97
CA GLN A 413 19.64 -1.09 10.20
C GLN A 413 19.88 -2.61 10.34
N GLU A 414 18.84 -3.43 10.13
CA GLU A 414 18.90 -4.89 10.22
C GLU A 414 19.83 -5.52 9.18
N PHE A 415 20.05 -4.87 8.03
CA PHE A 415 21.02 -5.34 7.04
C PHE A 415 22.44 -5.46 7.60
N PHE A 416 22.82 -4.59 8.53
CA PHE A 416 24.14 -4.57 9.17
C PHE A 416 24.20 -5.37 10.48
N ILE A 417 23.05 -5.72 11.07
CA ILE A 417 22.95 -6.44 12.34
C ILE A 417 22.68 -7.92 12.06
N ASP A 418 23.55 -8.79 12.56
CA ASP A 418 23.33 -10.24 12.61
C ASP A 418 22.91 -10.63 14.04
N ASP A 419 22.28 -11.80 14.22
CA ASP A 419 21.81 -12.29 15.54
C ASP A 419 22.95 -12.41 16.56
N ASP A 420 24.19 -12.60 16.09
CA ASP A 420 25.41 -12.71 16.91
C ASP A 420 26.08 -11.34 17.17
N THR A 421 25.49 -10.22 16.74
CA THR A 421 26.09 -8.89 16.88
C THR A 421 25.97 -8.38 18.32
N ASP A 422 27.12 -8.17 18.99
CA ASP A 422 27.17 -7.55 20.29
C ASP A 422 26.85 -6.04 20.19
N MET A 423 25.64 -5.67 20.62
CA MET A 423 25.15 -4.29 20.55
C MET A 423 25.89 -3.33 21.48
N ASP A 424 26.56 -3.83 22.52
CA ASP A 424 27.31 -3.00 23.49
C ASP A 424 28.70 -2.65 22.97
N ASN A 425 29.30 -3.49 22.11
CA ASN A 425 30.66 -3.35 21.59
C ASN A 425 30.73 -3.08 20.08
N LEU A 426 29.81 -2.28 19.55
CA LEU A 426 29.79 -1.91 18.13
C LEU A 426 31.01 -1.07 17.74
N ASN A 427 31.65 -1.36 16.61
CA ASN A 427 32.68 -0.51 16.04
C ASN A 427 32.09 0.86 15.59
N PRO A 428 32.93 1.91 15.40
CA PRO A 428 32.45 3.25 15.04
C PRO A 428 31.55 3.29 13.77
N PHE A 429 31.86 2.51 12.75
CA PHE A 429 31.07 2.42 11.53
C PHE A 429 29.67 1.83 11.83
N MET A 430 29.64 0.72 12.57
CA MET A 430 28.37 0.08 12.96
C MET A 430 27.50 1.02 13.81
N LYS A 431 28.10 1.78 14.75
CA LYS A 431 27.37 2.79 15.53
C LYS A 431 26.69 3.85 14.67
N VAL A 432 27.30 4.24 13.56
CA VAL A 432 26.71 5.21 12.62
C VAL A 432 25.59 4.57 11.82
N VAL A 433 25.81 3.43 11.16
CA VAL A 433 24.82 2.81 10.27
C VAL A 433 23.61 2.26 11.02
N THR A 434 23.79 1.84 12.27
CA THR A 434 22.66 1.37 13.12
C THR A 434 21.96 2.52 13.85
N ASN A 435 22.47 3.75 13.76
CA ASN A 435 21.83 4.92 14.36
C ASN A 435 20.51 5.24 13.65
N LYS A 436 19.44 5.33 14.44
CA LYS A 436 18.09 5.57 13.88
C LYS A 436 17.96 6.88 13.09
N TYR A 437 18.66 7.92 13.51
CA TYR A 437 18.62 9.22 12.82
C TYR A 437 19.37 9.16 11.49
N PHE A 438 20.58 8.57 11.49
CA PHE A 438 21.37 8.40 10.27
C PHE A 438 20.60 7.56 9.23
N ALA A 439 20.10 6.39 9.62
CA ALA A 439 19.33 5.51 8.73
C ALA A 439 18.07 6.20 8.16
N THR A 440 17.36 6.98 8.99
CA THR A 440 16.19 7.74 8.55
C THR A 440 16.58 8.84 7.56
N ILE A 441 17.57 9.67 7.89
CA ILE A 441 18.00 10.79 7.04
C ILE A 441 18.49 10.26 5.69
N LEU A 442 19.33 9.22 5.68
CA LEU A 442 19.84 8.63 4.45
C LEU A 442 18.69 8.13 3.56
N THR A 443 17.74 7.38 4.14
CA THR A 443 16.56 6.88 3.40
C THR A 443 15.74 8.03 2.83
N LEU A 444 15.45 9.06 3.61
CA LEU A 444 14.63 10.20 3.17
C LEU A 444 15.33 11.08 2.14
N VAL A 445 16.64 11.30 2.26
CA VAL A 445 17.41 12.06 1.26
C VAL A 445 17.38 11.36 -0.09
N LEU A 446 17.63 10.05 -0.13
CA LEU A 446 17.56 9.27 -1.37
C LEU A 446 16.14 9.27 -1.95
N SER A 447 15.12 9.15 -1.10
CA SER A 447 13.72 9.23 -1.53
C SER A 447 13.37 10.62 -2.08
N TYR A 448 13.87 11.70 -1.47
CA TYR A 448 13.64 13.06 -1.93
C TYR A 448 14.28 13.31 -3.31
N LEU A 449 15.52 12.86 -3.50
CA LEU A 449 16.20 12.97 -4.80
C LEU A 449 15.42 12.21 -5.88
N LEU A 450 14.90 11.04 -5.54
CA LEU A 450 14.07 10.25 -6.46
C LEU A 450 12.72 10.92 -6.73
N ALA A 451 12.07 11.52 -5.73
CA ALA A 451 10.79 12.22 -5.89
C ALA A 451 10.88 13.40 -6.88
N LYS A 452 12.07 14.01 -7.06
CA LYS A 452 12.31 15.05 -8.07
C LYS A 452 12.18 14.56 -9.51
N VAL A 453 12.24 13.25 -9.74
CA VAL A 453 12.02 12.65 -11.07
C VAL A 453 10.57 12.79 -11.50
N GLY A 454 9.65 12.78 -10.55
CA GLY A 454 8.21 12.89 -10.75
C GLY A 454 7.48 11.55 -10.74
N TYR A 455 6.24 11.62 -10.30
CA TYR A 455 5.37 10.45 -10.09
C TYR A 455 5.20 9.56 -11.34
N ALA A 456 4.96 10.16 -12.50
CA ALA A 456 4.70 9.41 -13.73
C ALA A 456 5.85 8.47 -14.13
N GLU A 457 7.09 8.88 -13.84
CA GLU A 457 8.28 8.09 -14.13
C GLU A 457 8.57 7.05 -13.04
N ILE A 458 8.25 7.36 -11.78
CA ILE A 458 8.54 6.47 -10.64
C ILE A 458 7.49 5.36 -10.52
N TRP A 459 6.22 5.62 -10.86
CA TRP A 459 5.12 4.69 -10.61
C TRP A 459 5.28 3.31 -11.25
N PRO A 460 5.69 3.16 -12.52
CA PRO A 460 5.92 1.84 -13.10
C PRO A 460 7.04 1.06 -12.41
N LEU A 461 8.09 1.76 -11.97
CA LEU A 461 9.20 1.14 -11.22
C LEU A 461 8.75 0.72 -9.82
N PHE A 462 8.00 1.59 -9.13
CA PHE A 462 7.36 1.26 -7.85
C PHE A 462 6.44 0.04 -7.97
N GLY A 463 5.58 0.01 -8.99
CA GLY A 463 4.68 -1.13 -9.23
C GLY A 463 5.44 -2.42 -9.45
N SER A 464 6.49 -2.40 -10.29
CA SER A 464 7.34 -3.56 -10.55
C SER A 464 8.07 -4.05 -9.29
N ALA A 465 8.61 -3.11 -8.50
CA ALA A 465 9.29 -3.44 -7.24
C ALA A 465 8.31 -4.01 -6.19
N ASN A 466 7.12 -3.44 -6.08
CA ASN A 466 6.09 -3.92 -5.18
C ASN A 466 5.63 -5.34 -5.52
N GLN A 467 5.48 -5.65 -6.80
CA GLN A 467 5.12 -6.98 -7.24
C GLN A 467 6.27 -7.98 -7.12
N LEU A 468 7.53 -7.52 -7.30
CA LEU A 468 8.68 -8.38 -7.03
C LEU A 468 8.77 -8.74 -5.53
N LEU A 469 8.46 -7.80 -4.64
CA LEU A 469 8.31 -8.09 -3.21
C LEU A 469 7.22 -9.15 -2.95
N SER A 470 6.11 -9.09 -3.71
CA SER A 470 5.07 -10.12 -3.68
C SER A 470 5.61 -11.50 -4.08
N VAL A 471 6.42 -11.57 -5.14
CA VAL A 471 7.09 -12.82 -5.56
C VAL A 471 7.93 -13.38 -4.42
N LEU A 472 8.74 -12.54 -3.77
CA LEU A 472 9.62 -12.98 -2.68
C LEU A 472 8.83 -13.48 -1.46
N ALA A 473 7.74 -12.81 -1.13
CA ALA A 473 6.82 -13.23 -0.07
C ALA A 473 6.12 -14.56 -0.41
N LEU A 474 5.62 -14.72 -1.65
CA LEU A 474 5.00 -15.97 -2.12
C LEU A 474 5.99 -17.12 -2.11
N VAL A 475 7.24 -16.90 -2.51
CA VAL A 475 8.32 -17.90 -2.44
C VAL A 475 8.55 -18.34 -0.98
N ALA A 476 8.69 -17.39 -0.06
CA ALA A 476 8.89 -17.69 1.36
C ALA A 476 7.73 -18.50 1.96
N CYS A 477 6.49 -18.06 1.69
CA CYS A 477 5.28 -18.76 2.12
C CYS A 477 5.15 -20.17 1.48
N ALA A 478 5.53 -20.31 0.20
CA ALA A 478 5.49 -21.61 -0.48
C ALA A 478 6.50 -22.60 0.12
N VAL A 479 7.71 -22.16 0.44
CA VAL A 479 8.73 -22.99 1.11
C VAL A 479 8.26 -23.39 2.52
N PHE A 480 7.69 -22.44 3.29
CA PHE A 480 7.11 -22.71 4.61
C PHE A 480 5.98 -23.74 4.52
N LEU A 481 4.98 -23.52 3.64
CA LEU A 481 3.84 -24.44 3.48
C LEU A 481 4.24 -25.81 2.91
N LYS A 482 5.36 -25.91 2.18
CA LYS A 482 5.93 -27.19 1.78
C LYS A 482 6.44 -27.96 3.00
N LYS A 483 7.19 -27.33 3.90
CA LYS A 483 7.72 -27.95 5.11
C LYS A 483 6.62 -28.42 6.06
N THR A 484 5.47 -27.73 6.07
CA THR A 484 4.28 -28.11 6.86
C THR A 484 3.31 -29.03 6.12
N LYS A 485 3.65 -29.49 4.89
CA LYS A 485 2.81 -30.34 4.01
C LYS A 485 1.45 -29.72 3.62
N ARG A 486 1.33 -28.40 3.63
CA ARG A 486 0.10 -27.64 3.32
C ARG A 486 0.19 -26.87 1.99
N GLN A 487 1.20 -27.13 1.19
CA GLN A 487 1.45 -26.50 -0.11
C GLN A 487 0.37 -26.81 -1.16
N GLY A 488 0.32 -26.03 -2.23
CA GLY A 488 -0.56 -26.29 -3.37
C GLY A 488 -0.51 -25.21 -4.45
N ALA A 489 -1.27 -25.45 -5.52
CA ALA A 489 -1.34 -24.58 -6.70
C ALA A 489 -1.73 -23.13 -6.38
N MET A 490 -2.46 -22.93 -5.27
CA MET A 490 -2.89 -21.60 -4.82
C MET A 490 -1.75 -20.62 -4.52
N LEU A 491 -0.52 -21.12 -4.28
CA LEU A 491 0.68 -20.28 -4.14
C LEU A 491 1.60 -20.38 -5.36
N TRP A 492 1.69 -21.53 -5.98
CA TRP A 492 2.64 -21.75 -7.07
C TRP A 492 2.25 -20.99 -8.34
N ILE A 493 0.94 -21.02 -8.69
CA ILE A 493 0.44 -20.30 -9.88
C ILE A 493 0.67 -18.79 -9.73
N PRO A 494 0.23 -18.12 -8.62
CA PRO A 494 0.54 -16.72 -8.42
C PRO A 494 2.04 -16.41 -8.43
N MET A 495 2.86 -17.22 -7.77
CA MET A 495 4.29 -17.04 -7.68
C MET A 495 4.96 -17.00 -9.06
N PHE A 496 4.73 -18.02 -9.91
CA PHE A 496 5.36 -18.08 -11.23
C PHE A 496 4.81 -17.03 -12.19
N PHE A 497 3.50 -16.76 -12.14
CA PHE A 497 2.89 -15.70 -12.93
C PHE A 497 3.48 -14.33 -12.58
N MET A 498 3.58 -14.02 -11.28
CA MET A 498 4.14 -12.74 -10.82
C MET A 498 5.64 -12.63 -11.11
N MET A 499 6.40 -13.72 -11.08
CA MET A 499 7.79 -13.76 -11.57
C MET A 499 7.87 -13.35 -13.05
N ALA A 500 7.04 -13.94 -13.90
CA ALA A 500 7.00 -13.61 -15.32
C ALA A 500 6.66 -12.13 -15.55
N VAL A 501 5.62 -11.63 -14.88
CA VAL A 501 5.19 -10.22 -14.97
C VAL A 501 6.32 -9.26 -14.56
N THR A 502 6.88 -9.45 -13.35
CA THR A 502 7.83 -8.50 -12.77
C THR A 502 9.17 -8.50 -13.47
N PHE A 503 9.70 -9.68 -13.82
CA PHE A 503 10.98 -9.75 -14.54
C PHE A 503 10.86 -9.19 -15.95
N THR A 504 9.72 -9.40 -16.63
CA THR A 504 9.46 -8.80 -17.94
C THR A 504 9.36 -7.28 -17.81
N ALA A 505 8.63 -6.75 -16.82
CA ALA A 505 8.48 -5.32 -16.63
C ALA A 505 9.82 -4.60 -16.34
N LEU A 506 10.63 -5.16 -15.44
CA LEU A 506 11.96 -4.63 -15.15
C LEU A 506 12.90 -4.75 -16.35
N GLY A 507 12.87 -5.90 -17.05
CA GLY A 507 13.65 -6.12 -18.28
C GLY A 507 13.30 -5.10 -19.38
N MET A 508 12.02 -4.84 -19.62
CA MET A 508 11.56 -3.83 -20.57
C MET A 508 12.01 -2.41 -20.17
N THR A 509 11.95 -2.08 -18.87
CA THR A 509 12.41 -0.78 -18.35
C THR A 509 13.92 -0.63 -18.58
N ILE A 510 14.72 -1.66 -18.28
CA ILE A 510 16.16 -1.66 -18.51
C ILE A 510 16.49 -1.56 -20.00
N TYR A 511 15.78 -2.31 -20.85
CA TYR A 511 15.97 -2.28 -22.30
C TYR A 511 15.66 -0.89 -22.87
N ARG A 512 14.54 -0.27 -22.50
CA ARG A 512 14.13 1.06 -22.94
C ARG A 512 15.16 2.13 -22.53
N LEU A 513 15.49 2.17 -21.24
CA LEU A 513 16.43 3.17 -20.70
C LEU A 513 17.87 2.91 -21.17
N GLY A 514 18.28 1.65 -21.29
CA GLY A 514 19.57 1.27 -21.85
C GLY A 514 19.72 1.69 -23.32
N GLY A 515 18.66 1.53 -24.12
CA GLY A 515 18.65 2.03 -25.50
C GLY A 515 18.77 3.55 -25.57
N GLN A 516 18.07 4.28 -24.71
CA GLN A 516 18.17 5.75 -24.62
C GLN A 516 19.56 6.23 -24.19
N LEU A 517 20.25 5.48 -23.32
CA LEU A 517 21.63 5.82 -22.90
C LEU A 517 22.58 5.94 -24.10
N PHE A 518 22.42 5.07 -25.10
CA PHE A 518 23.30 5.05 -26.27
C PHE A 518 22.84 5.97 -27.43
N THR A 519 21.59 6.47 -27.39
CA THR A 519 21.03 7.30 -28.49
C THR A 519 20.90 8.77 -28.13
N THR A 520 20.18 9.09 -27.07
CA THR A 520 19.84 10.47 -26.67
C THR A 520 20.49 10.90 -25.36
N GLY A 521 21.16 9.98 -24.68
CA GLY A 521 21.63 10.17 -23.30
C GLY A 521 20.47 10.08 -22.30
N LEU A 522 20.82 9.93 -21.03
CA LEU A 522 19.85 9.87 -19.94
C LEU A 522 19.87 11.16 -19.11
N THR A 523 18.69 11.60 -18.70
CA THR A 523 18.57 12.59 -17.63
C THR A 523 19.00 11.95 -16.29
N PHE A 524 19.28 12.76 -15.28
CA PHE A 524 19.59 12.27 -13.93
C PHE A 524 18.50 11.30 -13.41
N GLY A 525 17.23 11.65 -13.63
CA GLY A 525 16.10 10.81 -13.22
C GLY A 525 16.07 9.45 -13.92
N MET A 526 16.26 9.43 -15.24
CA MET A 526 16.32 8.19 -16.04
C MET A 526 17.51 7.32 -15.64
N THR A 527 18.67 7.93 -15.34
CA THR A 527 19.85 7.20 -14.83
C THR A 527 19.53 6.53 -13.51
N LEU A 528 18.89 7.25 -12.59
CA LEU A 528 18.50 6.72 -11.31
C LEU A 528 17.50 5.57 -11.44
N GLN A 529 16.49 5.72 -12.32
CA GLN A 529 15.54 4.64 -12.64
C GLN A 529 16.26 3.39 -13.18
N LEU A 530 17.20 3.57 -14.11
CA LEU A 530 17.95 2.45 -14.67
C LEU A 530 18.75 1.70 -13.58
N VAL A 531 19.44 2.44 -12.72
CA VAL A 531 20.20 1.86 -11.59
C VAL A 531 19.28 1.08 -10.66
N PHE A 532 18.15 1.67 -10.26
CA PHE A 532 17.18 0.97 -9.41
C PHE A 532 16.60 -0.27 -10.09
N ALA A 533 16.21 -0.19 -11.37
CA ALA A 533 15.66 -1.34 -12.10
C ALA A 533 16.66 -2.50 -12.17
N VAL A 534 17.95 -2.21 -12.44
CA VAL A 534 19.01 -3.24 -12.48
C VAL A 534 19.23 -3.86 -11.10
N LEU A 535 19.34 -3.03 -10.05
CA LEU A 535 19.53 -3.51 -8.68
C LEU A 535 18.37 -4.40 -8.21
N LEU A 536 17.13 -3.95 -8.44
CA LEU A 536 15.92 -4.70 -8.08
C LEU A 536 15.85 -6.04 -8.83
N LEU A 537 16.13 -6.02 -10.14
CA LEU A 537 16.14 -7.24 -10.95
C LEU A 537 17.19 -8.23 -10.45
N CYS A 538 18.43 -7.79 -10.24
CA CYS A 538 19.51 -8.65 -9.76
C CYS A 538 19.18 -9.25 -8.38
N LEU A 539 18.77 -8.42 -7.41
CA LEU A 539 18.41 -8.87 -6.07
C LEU A 539 17.23 -9.84 -6.12
N GLY A 540 16.18 -9.48 -6.87
CA GLY A 540 14.99 -10.31 -7.00
C GLY A 540 15.27 -11.68 -7.63
N VAL A 541 16.05 -11.73 -8.70
CA VAL A 541 16.43 -12.98 -9.37
C VAL A 541 17.24 -13.88 -8.44
N ILE A 542 18.21 -13.32 -7.71
CA ILE A 542 19.04 -14.12 -6.79
C ILE A 542 18.18 -14.74 -5.69
N VAL A 543 17.33 -13.95 -5.03
CA VAL A 543 16.45 -14.44 -3.95
C VAL A 543 15.42 -15.43 -4.50
N ALA A 544 14.83 -15.16 -5.67
CA ALA A 544 13.89 -16.08 -6.31
C ALA A 544 14.54 -17.43 -6.65
N ILE A 545 15.76 -17.45 -7.20
CA ILE A 545 16.51 -18.67 -7.50
C ILE A 545 16.78 -19.46 -6.21
N GLN A 546 17.23 -18.79 -5.14
CA GLN A 546 17.49 -19.45 -3.86
C GLN A 546 16.21 -20.07 -3.29
N GLY A 547 15.09 -19.33 -3.31
CA GLY A 547 13.81 -19.80 -2.82
C GLY A 547 13.25 -20.96 -3.66
N VAL A 548 13.32 -20.87 -4.99
CA VAL A 548 12.89 -21.95 -5.91
C VAL A 548 13.74 -23.20 -5.71
N LYS A 549 15.05 -23.08 -5.53
CA LYS A 549 15.91 -24.24 -5.19
C LYS A 549 15.43 -24.91 -3.90
N LYS A 550 15.16 -24.15 -2.84
CA LYS A 550 14.62 -24.67 -1.58
C LYS A 550 13.24 -25.29 -1.73
N LEU A 551 12.41 -24.73 -2.62
CA LEU A 551 11.09 -25.30 -2.93
C LEU A 551 11.17 -26.68 -3.62
N PHE A 552 12.20 -26.96 -4.42
CA PHE A 552 12.39 -28.25 -5.09
C PHE A 552 13.37 -29.20 -4.39
N GLU A 553 14.07 -28.76 -3.35
CA GLU A 553 14.94 -29.59 -2.52
C GLU A 553 14.12 -30.68 -1.80
N LYS A 554 14.62 -31.93 -1.74
CA LYS A 554 13.95 -33.01 -1.00
C LYS A 554 13.96 -32.63 0.50
N SER A 555 12.79 -32.61 1.12
CA SER A 555 12.66 -32.27 2.53
C SER A 555 12.89 -33.50 3.40
N ASP A 556 14.03 -33.56 4.10
CA ASP A 556 14.33 -34.62 5.06
C ASP A 556 13.80 -34.37 6.47
N LYS A 557 13.27 -33.17 6.78
CA LYS A 557 12.68 -32.83 8.07
C LYS A 557 11.35 -32.11 7.89
N THR A 558 10.28 -32.70 8.40
CA THR A 558 8.99 -32.05 8.62
C THR A 558 9.06 -31.21 9.89
N VAL A 559 8.67 -29.95 9.82
CA VAL A 559 8.45 -29.10 11.00
C VAL A 559 6.97 -29.22 11.36
N GLU A 560 6.66 -29.62 12.58
CA GLU A 560 5.29 -29.52 13.11
C GLU A 560 4.96 -28.04 13.29
N ALA A 561 3.87 -27.59 12.66
CA ALA A 561 3.38 -26.22 12.72
C ALA A 561 2.13 -26.12 13.61
#